data_8d7a8a48bec9ad513d29feae843a9e6c
#
_entry.id   8d7a8a48bec9ad513d29feae843a9e6c
#
_cell.length_a   1.000
_cell.length_b   1.000
_cell.length_c   1.000
_cell.angle_alpha   90.00
_cell.angle_beta   90.00
_cell.angle_gamma   90.00
#
_symmetry.space_group_name_H-M   'P 1'
#
loop_
_entity.id
_entity.type
_entity.pdbx_description
1 polymer ?
#
loop_
_entity_poly.entity_id
_entity_poly.type
_entity_poly.pdbx_seq_one_letter_code
_entity_poly.pdbx_strand_id
1 'polypeptide(L)'
;MLVYEGVMDKFLNKILLGDCIDIMKSIDDNSIATCITDPPYNYEFIGKDWSINEINRRLENVNKKNSNTLVKNIPYGSGLAGGVRNERWYKKNRENILTYRKWVEKWANELFRILKPGGYALIFNSTRTAAHIQVAFEEVGFYARDTIVWRRFSGIPKGLNVERKLEKMGNIESSKWSGWHSALRNEWEAITLVQKPLINNYINTLLQYNVGLLQTKSDLIDGFQSNIIENINRERKDKFNTHSTVKPVKLIEKLILLTTPKIDDNIIIDPFMGSTALAANNLGINWIGIEINSMYIDIARKRLDLADNLFK
;
A
#
# COMPACT_ATOMS: atom_id res chain seq x y z
N MET A 1 -18.19 -17.78 -34.65
CA MET A 1 -17.74 -18.19 -33.32
C MET A 1 -17.96 -16.99 -32.42
N LEU A 2 -19.05 -16.95 -31.65
CA LEU A 2 -19.31 -15.91 -30.66
C LEU A 2 -18.28 -16.09 -29.56
N VAL A 3 -17.31 -15.18 -29.48
CA VAL A 3 -16.41 -15.06 -28.33
C VAL A 3 -17.31 -14.57 -27.17
N TYR A 4 -17.63 -15.45 -26.25
CA TYR A 4 -18.18 -15.01 -24.96
C TYR A 4 -17.07 -14.21 -24.28
N GLU A 5 -17.20 -12.89 -24.28
CA GLU A 5 -16.41 -12.05 -23.38
C GLU A 5 -16.71 -12.53 -21.96
N GLY A 6 -15.71 -13.11 -21.29
CA GLY A 6 -15.82 -13.56 -19.92
C GLY A 6 -16.15 -12.38 -19.00
N VAL A 7 -16.84 -12.62 -17.90
CA VAL A 7 -17.20 -11.56 -16.92
C VAL A 7 -15.99 -10.77 -16.48
N MET A 8 -14.79 -11.38 -16.49
CA MET A 8 -13.52 -10.74 -16.12
C MET A 8 -12.97 -9.78 -17.17
N ASP A 9 -13.22 -10.00 -18.48
CA ASP A 9 -12.66 -9.18 -19.57
C ASP A 9 -13.06 -7.70 -19.45
N LYS A 10 -14.22 -7.43 -18.90
CA LYS A 10 -14.69 -6.05 -18.64
C LYS A 10 -13.85 -5.28 -17.62
N PHE A 11 -13.07 -5.97 -16.78
CA PHE A 11 -12.26 -5.38 -15.72
C PHE A 11 -10.76 -5.31 -16.07
N LEU A 12 -10.29 -6.17 -17.00
CA LEU A 12 -8.88 -6.33 -17.32
C LEU A 12 -8.27 -5.04 -17.86
N ASN A 13 -7.08 -4.72 -17.34
CA ASN A 13 -6.25 -3.59 -17.74
C ASN A 13 -6.98 -2.24 -17.65
N LYS A 14 -7.85 -2.10 -16.64
CA LYS A 14 -8.66 -0.90 -16.41
C LYS A 14 -8.51 -0.38 -14.99
N ILE A 15 -8.69 0.94 -14.89
CA ILE A 15 -8.85 1.62 -13.61
C ILE A 15 -10.34 1.86 -13.39
N LEU A 16 -10.85 1.31 -12.31
CA LEU A 16 -12.26 1.36 -11.95
C LEU A 16 -12.47 2.43 -10.87
N LEU A 17 -13.43 3.33 -11.11
CA LEU A 17 -13.80 4.36 -10.15
C LEU A 17 -14.81 3.81 -9.15
N GLY A 18 -14.49 3.80 -7.87
CA GLY A 18 -15.41 3.44 -6.79
C GLY A 18 -14.74 2.91 -5.53
N ASP A 19 -15.56 2.51 -4.57
CA ASP A 19 -15.10 1.84 -3.35
C ASP A 19 -14.59 0.44 -3.69
N CYS A 20 -13.42 0.09 -3.16
CA CYS A 20 -12.76 -1.18 -3.49
C CYS A 20 -13.59 -2.40 -3.04
N ILE A 21 -14.30 -2.30 -1.92
CA ILE A 21 -15.14 -3.39 -1.40
C ILE A 21 -16.29 -3.66 -2.39
N ASP A 22 -16.96 -2.60 -2.85
CA ASP A 22 -18.13 -2.76 -3.73
C ASP A 22 -17.71 -3.26 -5.11
N ILE A 23 -16.58 -2.78 -5.65
CA ILE A 23 -16.08 -3.27 -6.95
C ILE A 23 -15.61 -4.72 -6.84
N MET A 24 -14.87 -5.08 -5.80
CA MET A 24 -14.38 -6.45 -5.61
C MET A 24 -15.52 -7.47 -5.51
N LYS A 25 -16.70 -7.11 -4.98
CA LYS A 25 -17.88 -7.99 -4.98
C LYS A 25 -18.31 -8.47 -6.37
N SER A 26 -17.97 -7.71 -7.41
CA SER A 26 -18.28 -8.05 -8.81
C SER A 26 -17.22 -8.86 -9.51
N ILE A 27 -16.10 -9.15 -8.85
CA ILE A 27 -14.99 -9.96 -9.35
C ILE A 27 -15.21 -11.40 -8.93
N ASP A 28 -14.93 -12.34 -9.83
CA ASP A 28 -15.13 -13.76 -9.60
C ASP A 28 -14.23 -14.32 -8.49
N ASP A 29 -14.72 -15.32 -7.77
CA ASP A 29 -13.96 -16.04 -6.75
C ASP A 29 -12.72 -16.70 -7.35
N ASN A 30 -11.58 -16.68 -6.63
CA ASN A 30 -10.35 -17.37 -7.02
C ASN A 30 -9.83 -17.01 -8.43
N SER A 31 -10.04 -15.77 -8.87
CA SER A 31 -9.65 -15.27 -10.19
C SER A 31 -8.35 -14.47 -10.19
N ILE A 32 -7.97 -13.89 -9.06
CA ILE A 32 -6.83 -13.00 -8.92
C ILE A 32 -5.58 -13.76 -8.42
N ALA A 33 -4.45 -13.57 -9.09
CA ALA A 33 -3.19 -14.22 -8.72
C ALA A 33 -2.50 -13.54 -7.54
N THR A 34 -2.42 -12.20 -7.58
CA THR A 34 -1.66 -11.41 -6.60
C THR A 34 -2.30 -10.06 -6.37
N CYS A 35 -2.27 -9.60 -5.12
CA CYS A 35 -2.58 -8.23 -4.76
C CYS A 35 -1.30 -7.49 -4.34
N ILE A 36 -1.05 -6.31 -4.92
CA ILE A 36 0.02 -5.41 -4.48
C ILE A 36 -0.60 -4.03 -4.29
N THR A 37 -0.57 -3.51 -3.06
CA THR A 37 -1.37 -2.33 -2.75
C THR A 37 -0.78 -1.46 -1.65
N ASP A 38 -1.04 -0.15 -1.75
CA ASP A 38 -0.61 0.88 -0.80
C ASP A 38 -1.84 1.60 -0.20
N PRO A 39 -2.57 0.95 0.72
CA PRO A 39 -3.77 1.53 1.30
C PRO A 39 -3.46 2.79 2.10
N PRO A 40 -4.43 3.68 2.34
CA PRO A 40 -4.22 4.85 3.19
C PRO A 40 -3.77 4.43 4.58
N TYR A 41 -2.68 5.06 5.07
CA TYR A 41 -2.16 4.80 6.40
C TYR A 41 -3.01 5.49 7.46
N ASN A 42 -3.13 4.86 8.63
CA ASN A 42 -3.93 5.39 9.74
C ASN A 42 -3.52 6.80 10.23
N TYR A 43 -2.37 7.31 9.84
CA TYR A 43 -1.96 8.68 10.15
C TYR A 43 -2.91 9.75 9.62
N GLU A 44 -3.55 9.49 8.50
CA GLU A 44 -4.43 10.44 7.83
C GLU A 44 -5.78 10.56 8.54
N PHE A 45 -6.11 9.59 9.38
CA PHE A 45 -7.39 9.45 10.07
C PHE A 45 -7.30 9.53 11.59
N ILE A 46 -6.18 9.95 12.16
CA ILE A 46 -6.03 10.03 13.61
C ILE A 46 -7.14 10.90 14.22
N GLY A 47 -7.92 10.32 15.13
CA GLY A 47 -9.03 10.96 15.80
C GLY A 47 -10.32 11.09 14.97
N LYS A 48 -10.41 10.39 13.85
CA LYS A 48 -11.59 10.26 13.00
C LYS A 48 -11.93 8.79 12.80
N ASP A 49 -13.16 8.51 12.40
CA ASP A 49 -13.56 7.15 12.05
C ASP A 49 -13.18 6.79 10.60
N TRP A 50 -13.27 5.49 10.29
CA TRP A 50 -13.06 4.94 8.95
C TRP A 50 -14.40 4.64 8.27
N SER A 51 -15.43 5.45 8.55
CA SER A 51 -16.72 5.35 7.87
C SER A 51 -16.62 5.88 6.45
N ILE A 52 -17.44 5.33 5.57
CA ILE A 52 -17.53 5.81 4.18
C ILE A 52 -17.89 7.30 4.12
N ASN A 53 -18.71 7.78 5.03
CA ASN A 53 -19.08 9.21 5.12
C ASN A 53 -17.86 10.10 5.42
N GLU A 54 -16.98 9.69 6.36
CA GLU A 54 -15.77 10.46 6.68
C GLU A 54 -14.76 10.38 5.53
N ILE A 55 -14.64 9.24 4.87
CA ILE A 55 -13.80 9.08 3.68
C ILE A 55 -14.28 10.02 2.57
N ASN A 56 -15.56 10.00 2.22
CA ASN A 56 -16.14 10.86 1.20
C ASN A 56 -15.99 12.36 1.54
N ARG A 57 -16.25 12.74 2.79
CA ARG A 57 -16.07 14.12 3.26
C ARG A 57 -14.62 14.60 3.08
N ARG A 58 -13.63 13.71 3.25
CA ARG A 58 -12.22 14.04 3.06
C ARG A 58 -11.87 14.17 1.59
N LEU A 59 -12.38 13.27 0.75
CA LEU A 59 -12.22 13.34 -0.70
C LEU A 59 -12.77 14.66 -1.25
N GLU A 60 -13.97 15.07 -0.82
CA GLU A 60 -14.55 16.37 -1.20
C GLU A 60 -13.66 17.54 -0.78
N ASN A 61 -13.09 17.50 0.44
CA ASN A 61 -12.20 18.57 0.91
C ASN A 61 -10.88 18.63 0.13
N VAL A 62 -10.34 17.48 -0.29
CA VAL A 62 -9.16 17.41 -1.16
C VAL A 62 -9.48 18.03 -2.51
N ASN A 63 -10.59 17.64 -3.11
CA ASN A 63 -11.00 18.12 -4.43
C ASN A 63 -11.30 19.64 -4.43
N LYS A 64 -12.00 20.15 -3.40
CA LYS A 64 -12.31 21.60 -3.28
C LYS A 64 -11.07 22.48 -3.08
N LYS A 65 -9.99 21.96 -2.51
CA LYS A 65 -8.82 22.77 -2.12
C LYS A 65 -7.62 22.60 -3.06
N ASN A 66 -7.74 21.89 -4.17
CA ASN A 66 -6.60 21.49 -5.00
C ASN A 66 -5.44 20.93 -4.15
N SER A 67 -5.77 20.22 -3.08
CA SER A 67 -4.83 19.74 -2.08
C SER A 67 -4.43 18.31 -2.37
N ASN A 68 -3.15 18.07 -2.49
CA ASN A 68 -2.55 16.79 -2.86
C ASN A 68 -2.48 15.79 -1.69
N THR A 69 -3.08 16.09 -0.55
CA THR A 69 -3.08 15.22 0.62
C THR A 69 -4.44 15.20 1.27
N LEU A 70 -4.94 14.00 1.60
CA LEU A 70 -6.14 13.80 2.40
C LEU A 70 -6.07 14.52 3.77
N VAL A 71 -4.85 14.85 4.21
CA VAL A 71 -4.59 15.63 5.43
C VAL A 71 -3.56 16.70 5.16
N LYS A 72 -3.97 17.95 5.06
CA LYS A 72 -3.07 19.10 4.89
C LYS A 72 -2.18 19.36 6.12
N ASN A 73 -2.67 19.02 7.29
CA ASN A 73 -1.92 19.08 8.53
C ASN A 73 -2.14 17.75 9.24
N ILE A 74 -1.13 16.89 9.27
CA ILE A 74 -1.05 15.95 10.38
C ILE A 74 -1.13 16.84 11.61
N PRO A 75 -2.20 16.75 12.43
CA PRO A 75 -2.34 17.65 13.54
C PRO A 75 -1.04 17.67 14.32
N TYR A 76 -0.54 18.83 14.67
CA TYR A 76 0.70 19.00 15.46
C TYR A 76 0.66 18.16 16.75
N GLY A 77 -0.51 17.64 17.08
CA GLY A 77 -0.81 16.64 18.10
C GLY A 77 -0.62 15.17 17.71
N SER A 78 -0.02 14.83 16.57
CA SER A 78 0.30 13.42 16.22
C SER A 78 1.34 12.80 17.15
N GLY A 79 1.81 13.56 18.11
CA GLY A 79 2.69 13.12 19.18
C GLY A 79 4.15 12.93 18.81
N LEU A 80 4.54 13.00 17.52
CA LEU A 80 5.93 12.92 17.10
C LEU A 80 6.65 14.27 17.24
N ALA A 81 5.93 15.35 17.00
CA ALA A 81 6.46 16.71 17.01
C ALA A 81 6.20 17.47 18.34
N GLY A 82 6.01 16.75 19.45
CA GLY A 82 5.87 17.34 20.77
C GLY A 82 4.47 17.83 21.13
N GLY A 83 3.42 17.32 20.47
CA GLY A 83 2.03 17.58 20.85
C GLY A 83 1.64 16.92 22.18
N VAL A 84 0.59 17.45 22.81
CA VAL A 84 0.09 16.94 24.10
C VAL A 84 -0.38 15.50 23.97
N ARG A 85 0.24 14.61 24.73
CA ARG A 85 -0.12 13.19 24.84
C ARG A 85 -0.65 12.91 26.24
N ASN A 86 -1.87 13.33 26.48
CA ASN A 86 -2.57 12.98 27.72
C ASN A 86 -3.34 11.65 27.57
N GLU A 87 -3.93 11.16 28.64
CA GLU A 87 -4.72 9.93 28.67
C GLU A 87 -5.82 9.90 27.61
N ARG A 88 -6.53 11.01 27.41
CA ARG A 88 -7.58 11.16 26.39
C ARG A 88 -7.02 10.94 24.96
N TRP A 89 -5.81 11.42 24.70
CA TRP A 89 -5.15 11.21 23.41
C TRP A 89 -4.84 9.71 23.18
N TYR A 90 -4.29 9.04 24.20
CA TYR A 90 -3.98 7.61 24.10
C TYR A 90 -5.23 6.76 23.90
N LYS A 91 -6.32 7.06 24.62
CA LYS A 91 -7.61 6.39 24.44
C LYS A 91 -8.12 6.54 23.00
N LYS A 92 -8.18 7.76 22.47
CA LYS A 92 -8.60 8.02 21.08
C LYS A 92 -7.70 7.36 20.05
N ASN A 93 -6.40 7.35 20.27
CA ASN A 93 -5.47 6.71 19.36
C ASN A 93 -5.67 5.18 19.33
N ARG A 94 -5.95 4.57 20.47
CA ARG A 94 -6.29 3.15 20.56
C ARG A 94 -7.60 2.83 19.82
N GLU A 95 -8.64 3.58 20.08
CA GLU A 95 -9.94 3.43 19.40
C GLU A 95 -9.79 3.58 17.88
N ASN A 96 -9.01 4.55 17.43
CA ASN A 96 -8.74 4.78 16.02
C ASN A 96 -7.98 3.60 15.37
N ILE A 97 -6.99 3.03 16.03
CA ILE A 97 -6.26 1.85 15.54
C ILE A 97 -7.19 0.64 15.40
N LEU A 98 -8.06 0.40 16.38
CA LEU A 98 -9.04 -0.69 16.33
C LEU A 98 -10.06 -0.49 15.21
N THR A 99 -10.53 0.73 15.02
CA THR A 99 -11.44 1.07 13.90
C THR A 99 -10.74 0.90 12.54
N TYR A 100 -9.47 1.28 12.44
CA TYR A 100 -8.66 1.06 11.26
C TYR A 100 -8.53 -0.43 10.92
N ARG A 101 -8.22 -1.26 11.92
CA ARG A 101 -8.13 -2.72 11.75
C ARG A 101 -9.45 -3.29 11.21
N LYS A 102 -10.59 -2.91 11.78
CA LYS A 102 -11.92 -3.32 11.31
C LYS A 102 -12.22 -2.88 9.88
N TRP A 103 -11.73 -1.71 9.48
CA TRP A 103 -11.84 -1.27 8.09
C TRP A 103 -10.97 -2.13 7.16
N VAL A 104 -9.75 -2.46 7.58
CA VAL A 104 -8.87 -3.37 6.83
C VAL A 104 -9.51 -4.74 6.66
N GLU A 105 -10.07 -5.33 7.72
CA GLU A 105 -10.77 -6.62 7.67
C GLU A 105 -11.87 -6.65 6.60
N LYS A 106 -12.61 -5.56 6.40
CA LYS A 106 -13.70 -5.51 5.41
C LYS A 106 -13.21 -5.72 3.98
N TRP A 107 -12.19 -4.99 3.55
CA TRP A 107 -11.68 -5.17 2.18
C TRP A 107 -10.77 -6.40 2.06
N ALA A 108 -10.12 -6.81 3.13
CA ALA A 108 -9.35 -8.05 3.16
C ALA A 108 -10.25 -9.29 2.97
N ASN A 109 -11.49 -9.29 3.47
CA ASN A 109 -12.46 -10.36 3.24
C ASN A 109 -12.79 -10.52 1.75
N GLU A 110 -13.09 -9.42 1.04
CA GLU A 110 -13.35 -9.48 -0.40
C GLU A 110 -12.09 -9.91 -1.16
N LEU A 111 -10.93 -9.40 -0.77
CA LEU A 111 -9.65 -9.82 -1.36
C LEU A 111 -9.39 -11.32 -1.15
N PHE A 112 -9.69 -11.85 0.05
CA PHE A 112 -9.56 -13.27 0.33
C PHE A 112 -10.43 -14.12 -0.59
N ARG A 113 -11.66 -13.69 -0.83
CA ARG A 113 -12.60 -14.38 -1.72
C ARG A 113 -12.08 -14.47 -3.16
N ILE A 114 -11.62 -13.33 -3.71
CA ILE A 114 -11.22 -13.23 -5.13
C ILE A 114 -9.82 -13.76 -5.42
N LEU A 115 -8.90 -13.78 -4.43
CA LEU A 115 -7.57 -14.35 -4.64
C LEU A 115 -7.65 -15.85 -4.88
N LYS A 116 -6.84 -16.34 -5.82
CA LYS A 116 -6.61 -17.78 -6.05
C LYS A 116 -6.03 -18.41 -4.77
N PRO A 117 -6.39 -19.68 -4.41
CA PRO A 117 -5.69 -20.42 -3.37
C PRO A 117 -4.17 -20.37 -3.61
N GLY A 118 -3.39 -20.06 -2.57
CA GLY A 118 -1.97 -19.84 -2.68
C GLY A 118 -1.55 -18.45 -3.18
N GLY A 119 -2.48 -17.61 -3.65
CA GLY A 119 -2.20 -16.24 -4.08
C GLY A 119 -1.67 -15.37 -2.96
N TYR A 120 -0.81 -14.42 -3.31
CA TYR A 120 -0.17 -13.52 -2.36
C TYR A 120 -0.85 -12.16 -2.30
N ALA A 121 -0.81 -11.52 -1.12
CA ALA A 121 -1.07 -10.11 -0.98
C ALA A 121 0.14 -9.41 -0.33
N LEU A 122 0.57 -8.30 -0.95
CA LEU A 122 1.68 -7.45 -0.52
C LEU A 122 1.12 -6.08 -0.19
N ILE A 123 1.09 -5.75 1.09
CA ILE A 123 0.45 -4.55 1.60
C ILE A 123 1.51 -3.59 2.15
N PHE A 124 1.69 -2.45 1.49
CA PHE A 124 2.52 -1.39 2.01
C PHE A 124 1.90 -0.78 3.26
N ASN A 125 2.72 -0.50 4.23
CA ASN A 125 2.22 0.15 5.44
C ASN A 125 3.34 0.83 6.24
N SER A 126 2.91 1.63 7.20
CA SER A 126 3.80 2.24 8.16
C SER A 126 4.30 1.21 9.17
N THR A 127 5.55 1.35 9.60
CA THR A 127 6.14 0.54 10.67
C THR A 127 5.32 0.51 11.97
N ARG A 128 4.44 1.48 12.19
CA ARG A 128 3.58 1.55 13.38
C ARG A 128 2.26 0.80 13.23
N THR A 129 1.82 0.59 12.00
CA THR A 129 0.52 -0.06 11.71
C THR A 129 0.69 -1.43 11.07
N ALA A 130 1.91 -1.83 10.73
CA ALA A 130 2.22 -3.11 10.10
C ALA A 130 1.61 -4.31 10.84
N ALA A 131 1.80 -4.38 12.16
CA ALA A 131 1.23 -5.45 12.98
C ALA A 131 -0.31 -5.49 12.93
N HIS A 132 -0.97 -4.33 12.86
CA HIS A 132 -2.44 -4.27 12.77
C HIS A 132 -2.96 -4.71 11.40
N ILE A 133 -2.24 -4.43 10.33
CA ILE A 133 -2.53 -4.94 8.99
C ILE A 133 -2.39 -6.45 8.98
N GLN A 134 -1.27 -6.98 9.45
CA GLN A 134 -1.02 -8.41 9.49
C GLN A 134 -2.14 -9.13 10.27
N VAL A 135 -2.43 -8.70 11.50
CA VAL A 135 -3.48 -9.31 12.33
C VAL A 135 -4.85 -9.26 11.65
N ALA A 136 -5.21 -8.13 10.98
CA ALA A 136 -6.47 -8.04 10.26
C ALA A 136 -6.58 -9.07 9.12
N PHE A 137 -5.49 -9.32 8.42
CA PHE A 137 -5.44 -10.34 7.37
C PHE A 137 -5.48 -11.77 7.94
N GLU A 138 -4.78 -12.04 9.03
CA GLU A 138 -4.81 -13.34 9.70
C GLU A 138 -6.21 -13.66 10.25
N GLU A 139 -6.93 -12.67 10.79
CA GLU A 139 -8.33 -12.83 11.26
C GLU A 139 -9.31 -13.14 10.12
N VAL A 140 -9.02 -12.71 8.90
CA VAL A 140 -9.78 -13.07 7.70
C VAL A 140 -9.47 -14.49 7.20
N GLY A 141 -8.31 -15.04 7.56
CA GLY A 141 -7.89 -16.39 7.18
C GLY A 141 -6.65 -16.46 6.30
N PHE A 142 -5.97 -15.35 6.05
CA PHE A 142 -4.66 -15.36 5.40
C PHE A 142 -3.59 -15.95 6.33
N TYR A 143 -2.55 -16.46 5.73
CA TYR A 143 -1.36 -16.91 6.41
C TYR A 143 -0.25 -15.85 6.29
N ALA A 144 0.26 -15.35 7.40
CA ALA A 144 1.40 -14.43 7.40
C ALA A 144 2.67 -15.18 6.94
N ARG A 145 3.34 -14.65 5.93
CA ARG A 145 4.54 -15.26 5.34
C ARG A 145 5.82 -14.55 5.77
N ASP A 146 5.83 -13.22 5.64
CA ASP A 146 7.02 -12.41 5.93
C ASP A 146 6.66 -10.93 6.03
N THR A 147 7.61 -10.13 6.45
CA THR A 147 7.61 -8.68 6.29
C THR A 147 8.78 -8.28 5.41
N ILE A 148 8.48 -7.80 4.21
CA ILE A 148 9.52 -7.27 3.32
C ILE A 148 9.82 -5.85 3.77
N VAL A 149 11.10 -5.53 3.91
CA VAL A 149 11.61 -4.21 4.27
C VAL A 149 12.07 -3.49 3.01
N TRP A 150 11.38 -2.41 2.64
CA TRP A 150 11.91 -1.50 1.63
C TRP A 150 12.70 -0.38 2.30
N ARG A 151 14.03 -0.44 2.22
CA ARG A 151 14.93 0.55 2.81
C ARG A 151 15.09 1.76 1.90
N ARG A 152 14.94 2.93 2.51
CA ARG A 152 15.10 4.23 1.87
C ARG A 152 16.22 5.01 2.52
N PHE A 153 17.16 5.51 1.72
CA PHE A 153 18.29 6.27 2.25
C PHE A 153 17.99 7.76 2.56
N SER A 154 16.78 8.24 2.26
CA SER A 154 16.36 9.64 2.34
C SER A 154 15.28 9.90 3.39
N GLY A 155 15.55 9.59 4.65
CA GLY A 155 14.64 9.93 5.73
C GLY A 155 15.00 11.27 6.38
N ILE A 156 14.05 12.21 6.50
CA ILE A 156 14.24 13.41 7.35
C ILE A 156 13.78 13.06 8.76
N PRO A 157 14.58 13.36 9.82
CA PRO A 157 14.13 13.21 11.19
C PRO A 157 12.87 14.06 11.41
N LYS A 158 11.75 13.42 11.79
CA LYS A 158 10.48 14.12 12.07
C LYS A 158 10.27 14.37 13.56
N GLY A 159 11.25 14.00 14.38
CA GLY A 159 11.21 14.17 15.83
C GLY A 159 11.47 15.61 16.26
N LEU A 160 10.93 15.96 17.44
CA LEU A 160 11.28 17.21 18.11
C LEU A 160 12.75 17.15 18.50
N ASN A 161 13.55 18.13 18.11
CA ASN A 161 14.86 18.38 18.71
C ASN A 161 14.66 19.05 20.07
N VAL A 162 15.02 18.35 21.14
CA VAL A 162 14.75 18.77 22.53
C VAL A 162 15.58 20.00 22.92
N GLU A 163 16.86 19.98 22.64
CA GLU A 163 17.78 21.09 22.88
C GLU A 163 17.26 22.40 22.27
N ARG A 164 17.04 22.38 20.95
CA ARG A 164 16.53 23.55 20.22
C ARG A 164 15.16 24.05 20.71
N LYS A 165 14.32 23.14 21.23
CA LYS A 165 13.04 23.55 21.82
C LYS A 165 13.22 24.23 23.17
N LEU A 166 14.11 23.70 24.01
CA LEU A 166 14.43 24.27 25.33
C LEU A 166 15.13 25.63 25.20
N GLU A 167 16.05 25.78 24.24
CA GLU A 167 16.66 27.08 23.93
C GLU A 167 15.61 28.14 23.60
N LYS A 168 14.66 27.81 22.73
CA LYS A 168 13.54 28.70 22.38
C LYS A 168 12.63 29.05 23.55
N MET A 169 12.67 28.26 24.62
CA MET A 169 11.94 28.51 25.86
C MET A 169 12.79 29.26 26.90
N GLY A 170 14.04 29.62 26.57
CA GLY A 170 14.96 30.32 27.46
C GLY A 170 15.57 29.42 28.54
N ASN A 171 15.57 28.10 28.35
CA ASN A 171 16.13 27.17 29.34
C ASN A 171 17.66 27.16 29.23
N ILE A 172 18.37 27.57 30.28
CA ILE A 172 19.84 27.64 30.34
C ILE A 172 20.54 26.28 30.33
N GLU A 173 19.81 25.21 30.63
CA GLU A 173 20.34 23.83 30.64
C GLU A 173 20.05 23.06 29.37
N SER A 174 19.60 23.74 28.31
CA SER A 174 19.24 23.12 27.02
C SER A 174 20.34 22.22 26.44
N SER A 175 21.61 22.60 26.61
CA SER A 175 22.76 21.84 26.13
C SER A 175 22.92 20.45 26.71
N LYS A 176 22.37 20.18 27.90
CA LYS A 176 22.33 18.84 28.50
C LYS A 176 21.56 17.84 27.63
N TRP A 177 20.68 18.34 26.74
CA TRP A 177 19.82 17.56 25.87
C TRP A 177 20.30 17.56 24.40
N SER A 178 21.57 17.87 24.19
CA SER A 178 22.17 17.82 22.85
C SER A 178 22.09 16.41 22.30
N GLY A 179 21.64 16.27 21.04
CA GLY A 179 21.44 14.99 20.38
C GLY A 179 20.14 14.24 20.73
N TRP A 180 19.34 14.71 21.69
CA TRP A 180 18.09 14.07 22.06
C TRP A 180 16.92 14.53 21.18
N HIS A 181 16.20 13.53 20.60
CA HIS A 181 15.05 13.75 19.74
C HIS A 181 13.87 12.87 20.14
N SER A 182 12.65 13.32 19.86
CA SER A 182 11.42 12.60 20.22
C SER A 182 11.10 11.40 19.31
N ALA A 183 11.83 11.19 18.23
CA ALA A 183 11.63 10.08 17.30
C ALA A 183 12.89 9.74 16.51
N LEU A 184 12.96 8.49 16.06
CA LEU A 184 13.98 8.03 15.13
C LEU A 184 13.71 8.57 13.72
N ARG A 185 14.75 8.61 12.90
CA ARG A 185 14.64 8.82 11.45
C ARG A 185 14.04 7.56 10.83
N ASN A 186 12.95 7.72 10.07
CA ASN A 186 12.33 6.61 9.37
C ASN A 186 13.09 6.31 8.08
N GLU A 187 13.76 5.17 8.00
CA GLU A 187 14.56 4.75 6.84
C GLU A 187 13.92 3.64 6.02
N TRP A 188 12.83 3.04 6.47
CA TRP A 188 12.20 1.94 5.77
C TRP A 188 10.69 1.96 5.84
N GLU A 189 10.06 1.31 4.88
CA GLU A 189 8.63 1.01 4.88
C GLU A 189 8.44 -0.50 4.95
N ALA A 190 7.42 -0.93 5.68
CA ALA A 190 7.04 -2.32 5.77
C ALA A 190 6.12 -2.71 4.60
N ILE A 191 6.32 -3.90 4.07
CA ILE A 191 5.42 -4.55 3.14
C ILE A 191 5.03 -5.87 3.77
N THR A 192 3.82 -5.96 4.30
CA THR A 192 3.29 -7.20 4.87
C THR A 192 3.02 -8.18 3.75
N LEU A 193 3.65 -9.35 3.79
CA LEU A 193 3.47 -10.44 2.85
C LEU A 193 2.60 -11.51 3.48
N VAL A 194 1.39 -11.68 2.96
CA VAL A 194 0.46 -12.73 3.38
C VAL A 194 0.05 -13.59 2.18
N GLN A 195 -0.43 -14.80 2.47
CA GLN A 195 -0.81 -15.77 1.46
C GLN A 195 -2.18 -16.37 1.79
N LYS A 196 -3.05 -16.48 0.80
CA LYS A 196 -4.25 -17.31 0.92
C LYS A 196 -3.84 -18.77 1.08
N PRO A 197 -4.47 -19.57 1.98
CA PRO A 197 -4.12 -20.96 2.16
C PRO A 197 -4.03 -21.75 0.85
N LEU A 198 -3.07 -22.66 0.83
CA LEU A 198 -2.85 -23.57 -0.28
C LEU A 198 -3.94 -24.64 -0.33
N ILE A 199 -4.09 -25.28 -1.51
CA ILE A 199 -4.84 -26.52 -1.63
C ILE A 199 -3.85 -27.69 -1.45
N ASN A 200 -4.00 -28.42 -0.36
CA ASN A 200 -3.13 -29.53 0.06
C ASN A 200 -1.65 -29.14 0.22
N ASN A 201 -0.95 -28.82 -0.87
CA ASN A 201 0.49 -28.49 -0.86
C ASN A 201 0.85 -27.51 -2.00
N TYR A 202 2.08 -27.05 -2.02
CA TYR A 202 2.58 -26.10 -3.02
C TYR A 202 2.48 -26.61 -4.46
N ILE A 203 2.77 -27.88 -4.70
CA ILE A 203 2.78 -28.47 -6.06
C ILE A 203 1.34 -28.56 -6.58
N ASN A 204 0.40 -29.07 -5.79
CA ASN A 204 -1.00 -29.19 -6.20
C ASN A 204 -1.60 -27.80 -6.47
N THR A 205 -1.30 -26.81 -5.62
CA THR A 205 -1.75 -25.44 -5.81
C THR A 205 -1.16 -24.84 -7.09
N LEU A 206 0.13 -25.01 -7.31
CA LEU A 206 0.80 -24.53 -8.53
C LEU A 206 0.17 -25.13 -9.80
N LEU A 207 -0.02 -26.45 -9.84
CA LEU A 207 -0.56 -27.14 -11.00
C LEU A 207 -2.01 -26.77 -11.30
N GLN A 208 -2.81 -26.39 -10.27
CA GLN A 208 -4.20 -26.04 -10.44
C GLN A 208 -4.44 -24.55 -10.71
N TYR A 209 -3.63 -23.67 -10.09
CA TYR A 209 -3.88 -22.22 -10.08
C TYR A 209 -2.76 -21.37 -10.66
N ASN A 210 -1.63 -21.95 -10.97
CA ASN A 210 -0.44 -21.26 -11.48
C ASN A 210 0.10 -20.17 -10.53
N VAL A 211 -0.08 -20.34 -9.22
CA VAL A 211 0.39 -19.44 -8.15
C VAL A 211 0.88 -20.23 -6.94
N GLY A 212 1.28 -19.57 -5.88
CA GLY A 212 1.61 -20.18 -4.60
C GLY A 212 3.10 -20.22 -4.28
N LEU A 213 3.97 -19.83 -5.20
CA LEU A 213 5.42 -19.84 -5.03
C LEU A 213 6.03 -18.44 -5.15
N LEU A 214 7.23 -18.27 -4.61
CA LEU A 214 8.04 -17.06 -4.76
C LEU A 214 9.18 -17.30 -5.72
N GLN A 215 9.40 -16.39 -6.67
CA GLN A 215 10.55 -16.38 -7.56
C GLN A 215 11.79 -15.87 -6.80
N THR A 216 12.48 -16.76 -6.10
CA THR A 216 13.62 -16.40 -5.23
C THR A 216 14.96 -16.38 -5.95
N LYS A 217 15.03 -16.96 -7.14
CA LYS A 217 16.21 -16.93 -8.01
C LYS A 217 15.84 -16.45 -9.39
N SER A 218 16.64 -15.57 -9.94
CA SER A 218 16.60 -15.18 -11.35
C SER A 218 18.02 -14.87 -11.82
N ASP A 219 18.25 -14.81 -13.11
CA ASP A 219 19.53 -14.43 -13.69
C ASP A 219 19.99 -13.01 -13.33
N LEU A 220 19.07 -12.23 -12.78
CA LEU A 220 19.31 -10.84 -12.34
C LEU A 220 19.71 -10.74 -10.86
N ILE A 221 19.70 -11.85 -10.10
CA ILE A 221 19.94 -11.87 -8.66
C ILE A 221 21.01 -12.90 -8.35
N ASP A 222 22.12 -12.45 -7.80
CA ASP A 222 23.13 -13.33 -7.25
C ASP A 222 22.62 -13.94 -5.93
N GLY A 223 22.38 -15.25 -5.91
CA GLY A 223 21.84 -15.97 -4.76
C GLY A 223 20.32 -15.94 -4.63
N PHE A 224 19.82 -16.04 -3.40
CA PHE A 224 18.41 -15.96 -3.07
C PHE A 224 17.94 -14.52 -2.86
N GLN A 225 16.72 -14.20 -3.30
CA GLN A 225 16.10 -12.90 -3.04
C GLN A 225 15.93 -12.68 -1.52
N SER A 226 16.49 -11.59 -1.03
CA SER A 226 16.33 -11.15 0.36
C SER A 226 14.93 -10.53 0.59
N ASN A 227 14.44 -10.64 1.81
CA ASN A 227 13.28 -9.87 2.29
C ASN A 227 13.62 -8.39 2.59
N ILE A 228 14.87 -7.95 2.39
CA ILE A 228 15.28 -6.55 2.44
C ILE A 228 15.51 -6.07 1.02
N ILE A 229 14.77 -5.05 0.61
CA ILE A 229 14.91 -4.39 -0.69
C ILE A 229 15.59 -3.06 -0.50
N GLU A 230 16.76 -2.90 -1.10
CA GLU A 230 17.58 -1.69 -1.07
C GLU A 230 17.82 -1.17 -2.49
N ASN A 231 18.44 0.02 -2.58
CA ASN A 231 18.90 0.64 -3.84
C ASN A 231 17.79 0.96 -4.86
N ILE A 232 16.53 0.93 -4.45
CA ILE A 232 15.43 1.45 -5.26
C ILE A 232 14.97 2.79 -4.66
N ASN A 233 15.41 3.86 -5.29
CA ASN A 233 15.05 5.22 -4.90
C ASN A 233 13.72 5.65 -5.53
N ARG A 234 13.11 6.69 -4.95
CA ARG A 234 11.95 7.33 -5.55
C ARG A 234 12.34 7.93 -6.90
N GLU A 235 11.53 7.64 -7.89
CA GLU A 235 11.63 8.26 -9.21
C GLU A 235 11.30 9.76 -9.15
N ARG A 236 11.86 10.53 -10.10
CA ARG A 236 11.48 11.93 -10.27
C ARG A 236 10.00 11.97 -10.64
N LYS A 237 9.21 12.73 -9.90
CA LYS A 237 7.79 12.88 -10.21
C LYS A 237 7.61 13.66 -11.50
N ASP A 238 6.71 13.20 -12.33
CA ASP A 238 6.19 14.00 -13.43
C ASP A 238 5.54 15.28 -12.92
N LYS A 239 5.68 16.39 -13.64
CA LYS A 239 5.15 17.69 -13.20
C LYS A 239 3.65 17.68 -12.92
N PHE A 240 2.88 16.84 -13.64
CA PHE A 240 1.43 16.70 -13.45
C PHE A 240 1.06 15.75 -12.29
N ASN A 241 2.01 14.95 -11.81
CA ASN A 241 1.76 14.00 -10.74
C ASN A 241 1.76 14.68 -9.39
N THR A 242 0.59 15.06 -8.94
CA THR A 242 0.39 15.73 -7.65
C THR A 242 0.29 14.77 -6.47
N HIS A 243 0.22 13.45 -6.71
CA HIS A 243 0.13 12.44 -5.63
C HIS A 243 1.41 12.42 -4.79
N SER A 244 1.29 12.58 -3.47
CA SER A 244 2.44 12.81 -2.57
C SER A 244 3.28 11.57 -2.30
N THR A 245 2.72 10.37 -2.41
CA THR A 245 3.30 9.12 -1.88
C THR A 245 3.39 7.99 -2.90
N VAL A 246 3.55 8.30 -4.18
CA VAL A 246 3.69 7.28 -5.25
C VAL A 246 4.90 6.39 -4.98
N LYS A 247 4.70 5.08 -5.03
CA LYS A 247 5.79 4.10 -4.91
C LYS A 247 6.60 4.03 -6.20
N PRO A 248 7.90 3.75 -6.15
CA PRO A 248 8.71 3.54 -7.35
C PRO A 248 8.17 2.40 -8.21
N VAL A 249 8.06 2.60 -9.51
CA VAL A 249 7.60 1.56 -10.44
C VAL A 249 8.51 0.33 -10.37
N LYS A 250 9.82 0.51 -10.36
CA LYS A 250 10.81 -0.57 -10.23
C LYS A 250 10.66 -1.40 -8.96
N LEU A 251 10.19 -0.79 -7.85
CA LEU A 251 9.90 -1.55 -6.64
C LEU A 251 8.70 -2.46 -6.85
N ILE A 252 7.64 -1.93 -7.44
CA ILE A 252 6.43 -2.72 -7.72
C ILE A 252 6.73 -3.83 -8.73
N GLU A 253 7.48 -3.53 -9.80
CA GLU A 253 7.93 -4.55 -10.78
C GLU A 253 8.67 -5.71 -10.09
N LYS A 254 9.59 -5.39 -9.17
CA LYS A 254 10.31 -6.39 -8.39
C LYS A 254 9.37 -7.27 -7.54
N LEU A 255 8.37 -6.66 -6.89
CA LEU A 255 7.37 -7.38 -6.10
C LEU A 255 6.45 -8.25 -6.97
N ILE A 256 6.08 -7.76 -8.16
CA ILE A 256 5.32 -8.53 -9.14
C ILE A 256 6.11 -9.77 -9.57
N LEU A 257 7.35 -9.60 -9.99
CA LEU A 257 8.22 -10.69 -10.42
C LEU A 257 8.48 -11.71 -9.32
N LEU A 258 8.51 -11.27 -8.07
CA LEU A 258 8.66 -12.17 -6.91
C LEU A 258 7.45 -13.09 -6.71
N THR A 259 6.23 -12.61 -6.96
CA THR A 259 5.00 -13.27 -6.49
C THR A 259 4.04 -13.73 -7.59
N THR A 260 4.24 -13.25 -8.83
CA THR A 260 3.29 -13.46 -9.92
C THR A 260 3.99 -14.11 -11.12
N PRO A 261 3.78 -15.39 -11.37
CA PRO A 261 4.25 -16.03 -12.61
C PRO A 261 3.65 -15.35 -13.84
N LYS A 262 4.47 -15.07 -14.85
CA LYS A 262 4.02 -14.46 -16.10
C LYS A 262 3.28 -15.50 -16.96
N ILE A 263 2.01 -15.66 -16.69
CA ILE A 263 1.08 -16.58 -17.35
C ILE A 263 -0.19 -15.77 -17.66
N ASP A 264 -0.77 -15.95 -18.82
CA ASP A 264 -1.88 -15.13 -19.33
C ASP A 264 -3.09 -15.06 -18.38
N ASP A 265 -3.38 -16.14 -17.64
CA ASP A 265 -4.48 -16.21 -16.67
C ASP A 265 -4.17 -15.55 -15.31
N ASN A 266 -2.96 -15.04 -15.11
CA ASN A 266 -2.61 -14.38 -13.86
C ASN A 266 -2.91 -12.89 -13.93
N ILE A 267 -3.75 -12.44 -13.02
CA ILE A 267 -4.22 -11.06 -12.90
C ILE A 267 -3.72 -10.49 -11.57
N ILE A 268 -3.20 -9.27 -11.62
CA ILE A 268 -2.81 -8.50 -10.44
C ILE A 268 -3.93 -7.52 -10.09
N ILE A 269 -4.23 -7.36 -8.80
CA ILE A 269 -5.16 -6.34 -8.34
C ILE A 269 -4.47 -5.32 -7.42
N ASP A 270 -4.84 -4.05 -7.60
CA ASP A 270 -4.53 -2.98 -6.64
C ASP A 270 -5.83 -2.28 -6.23
N PRO A 271 -6.36 -2.59 -5.02
CA PRO A 271 -7.59 -1.96 -4.50
C PRO A 271 -7.47 -0.47 -4.15
N PHE A 272 -6.24 0.07 -4.11
CA PHE A 272 -5.93 1.46 -3.78
C PHE A 272 -4.91 2.01 -4.77
N MET A 273 -5.33 2.14 -6.01
CA MET A 273 -4.50 2.29 -7.19
C MET A 273 -3.40 3.34 -7.08
N GLY A 274 -2.16 2.88 -7.26
CA GLY A 274 -0.96 3.71 -7.30
C GLY A 274 -0.10 3.46 -8.54
N SER A 275 1.08 2.87 -8.35
CA SER A 275 2.04 2.54 -9.42
C SER A 275 1.86 1.11 -9.98
N THR A 276 0.97 0.30 -9.41
CA THR A 276 0.85 -1.13 -9.70
C THR A 276 0.43 -1.39 -11.15
N ALA A 277 -0.54 -0.63 -11.66
CA ALA A 277 -0.95 -0.77 -13.05
C ALA A 277 0.19 -0.49 -14.04
N LEU A 278 0.96 0.57 -13.81
CA LEU A 278 2.09 0.91 -14.67
C LEU A 278 3.16 -0.18 -14.64
N ALA A 279 3.47 -0.70 -13.45
CA ALA A 279 4.45 -1.78 -13.30
C ALA A 279 3.98 -3.08 -13.97
N ALA A 280 2.71 -3.45 -13.80
CA ALA A 280 2.13 -4.63 -14.44
C ALA A 280 2.08 -4.49 -15.96
N ASN A 281 1.71 -3.31 -16.47
CA ASN A 281 1.70 -2.98 -17.90
C ASN A 281 3.11 -3.13 -18.51
N ASN A 282 4.15 -2.58 -17.85
CA ASN A 282 5.53 -2.71 -18.29
C ASN A 282 5.99 -4.19 -18.39
N LEU A 283 5.47 -5.04 -17.52
CA LEU A 283 5.80 -6.46 -17.50
C LEU A 283 4.90 -7.30 -18.43
N GLY A 284 3.87 -6.72 -19.01
CA GLY A 284 2.88 -7.41 -19.86
C GLY A 284 2.05 -8.43 -19.08
N ILE A 285 1.68 -8.11 -17.83
CA ILE A 285 0.82 -8.93 -16.97
C ILE A 285 -0.52 -8.22 -16.80
N ASN A 286 -1.63 -8.95 -16.92
CA ASN A 286 -2.97 -8.41 -16.74
C ASN A 286 -3.17 -7.84 -15.33
N TRP A 287 -3.92 -6.74 -15.24
CA TRP A 287 -4.13 -6.06 -13.98
C TRP A 287 -5.54 -5.45 -13.86
N ILE A 288 -5.94 -5.18 -12.63
CA ILE A 288 -7.16 -4.44 -12.26
C ILE A 288 -6.74 -3.40 -11.22
N GLY A 289 -7.03 -2.13 -11.48
CA GLY A 289 -6.82 -1.04 -10.51
C GLY A 289 -8.15 -0.47 -10.03
N ILE A 290 -8.27 -0.19 -8.74
CA ILE A 290 -9.45 0.46 -8.17
C ILE A 290 -9.03 1.74 -7.48
N GLU A 291 -9.75 2.83 -7.72
CA GLU A 291 -9.47 4.13 -7.13
C GLU A 291 -10.80 4.87 -6.84
N ILE A 292 -10.93 5.40 -5.65
CA ILE A 292 -12.12 6.12 -5.23
C ILE A 292 -12.12 7.59 -5.67
N ASN A 293 -10.95 8.14 -5.99
CA ASN A 293 -10.78 9.54 -6.35
C ASN A 293 -10.56 9.70 -7.87
N SER A 294 -11.51 10.31 -8.56
CA SER A 294 -11.44 10.54 -10.00
C SER A 294 -10.20 11.32 -10.44
N MET A 295 -9.71 12.28 -9.63
CA MET A 295 -8.49 13.05 -9.97
C MET A 295 -7.25 12.15 -10.00
N TYR A 296 -7.17 11.14 -9.13
CA TYR A 296 -6.05 10.20 -9.14
C TYR A 296 -6.12 9.23 -10.31
N ILE A 297 -7.33 8.89 -10.77
CA ILE A 297 -7.52 8.12 -12.00
C ILE A 297 -6.95 8.87 -13.20
N ASP A 298 -7.21 10.17 -13.34
CA ASP A 298 -6.68 10.97 -14.43
C ASP A 298 -5.15 11.05 -14.43
N ILE A 299 -4.55 11.12 -13.24
CA ILE A 299 -3.09 11.05 -13.09
C ILE A 299 -2.56 9.68 -13.50
N ALA A 300 -3.21 8.61 -13.07
CA ALA A 300 -2.79 7.25 -13.38
C ALA A 300 -2.91 6.95 -14.89
N ARG A 301 -4.00 7.37 -15.55
CA ARG A 301 -4.17 7.26 -17.00
C ARG A 301 -3.07 7.98 -17.76
N LYS A 302 -2.77 9.23 -17.41
CA LYS A 302 -1.67 9.98 -18.03
C LYS A 302 -0.31 9.30 -17.90
N ARG A 303 -0.07 8.62 -16.77
CA ARG A 303 1.18 7.85 -16.57
C ARG A 303 1.23 6.62 -17.46
N LEU A 304 0.11 5.91 -17.64
CA LEU A 304 0.00 4.77 -18.55
C LEU A 304 0.19 5.20 -20.00
N ASP A 305 -0.50 6.26 -20.45
CA ASP A 305 -0.39 6.81 -21.80
C ASP A 305 1.05 7.24 -22.15
N LEU A 306 1.77 7.83 -21.19
CA LEU A 306 3.18 8.20 -21.40
C LEU A 306 4.08 6.97 -21.53
N ALA A 307 3.83 5.91 -20.77
CA ALA A 307 4.60 4.68 -20.87
C ALA A 307 4.37 4.01 -22.24
N ASP A 308 3.12 3.90 -22.68
CA ASP A 308 2.77 3.31 -23.98
C ASP A 308 3.39 4.06 -25.17
N ASN A 309 3.58 5.38 -25.04
CA ASN A 309 4.22 6.21 -26.06
C ASN A 309 5.76 6.11 -26.08
N LEU A 310 6.38 5.63 -25.00
CA LEU A 310 7.84 5.42 -24.95
C LEU A 310 8.27 4.08 -25.57
N PHE A 311 7.32 3.15 -25.78
CA PHE A 311 7.56 1.83 -26.39
C PHE A 311 7.07 1.73 -27.83
N LYS A 312 6.54 2.82 -28.39
CA LYS A 312 6.23 2.99 -29.83
C LYS A 312 7.36 3.73 -30.52
#